data_69e0e44478974a81e128e8899603f2be
#
_entry.id   69e0e44478974a81e128e8899603f2be
#
_cell.length_a   1.000
_cell.length_b   1.000
_cell.length_c   1.000
_cell.angle_alpha   90.00
_cell.angle_beta   90.00
_cell.angle_gamma   90.00
#
_symmetry.space_group_name_H-M   'P 1'
#
loop_
_entity.id
_entity.type
_entity.pdbx_description
1 polymer ?
#
loop_
_entity_poly.entity_id
_entity_poly.type
_entity_poly.pdbx_seq_one_letter_code
_entity_poly.pdbx_strand_id
1 'polypeptide(L)'
;SDMVFFYLFLPVALIWFVKLPTIQLDQNNERIIPEPLMPIANSTKIPWTVIFVAFLVSYFIGMYIKNIKSIKSIMSLSWFLLPLLIFSWIFKKPQIEMSVVLGSDLPIFGFFLIWGFLVITFVNNTLFKKYYSTYLGITFLLTIAGVFSDLPMLAKTCLLLITLFSVVVPAVSTSSQGKRSLLIVWAVALVTLTFLLRGGASDTGIVVPGSSIFGGFSLTWLLAIFGTYVSFPLGVLLALGRNSKLPIIRIVCTGIIELTRSVPYITWLFFASVTLAVFLPAGVEFNLIVRVLMVTAFFSGAYFAENIRGGLQSIPKGQYEAADAIGMSPFQKISLIIMPQALRAVIPTLVSSAITAFKDSSLVTIIGLFDFLTIGKTVIGNQSIPVNFVGHDRENLIFVAIVYWIFTFTLSRRSMKVEKKLGLGER
;
A
#
# COMPACT_ATOMS: atom_id res chain seq x y z
N SER A 1 -15.34 14.67 -6.14
CA SER A 1 -15.52 14.11 -7.50
C SER A 1 -14.59 14.74 -8.51
N ASP A 2 -14.47 16.07 -8.54
CA ASP A 2 -13.76 16.81 -9.60
C ASP A 2 -12.25 16.62 -9.58
N MET A 3 -11.66 16.51 -8.39
CA MET A 3 -10.23 16.24 -8.28
C MET A 3 -9.85 14.83 -8.73
N VAL A 4 -10.72 13.89 -8.53
CA VAL A 4 -10.55 12.53 -8.98
C VAL A 4 -10.54 12.45 -10.51
N PHE A 5 -11.43 13.21 -11.16
CA PHE A 5 -11.48 13.34 -12.60
C PHE A 5 -10.16 13.94 -13.14
N PHE A 6 -9.66 14.99 -12.51
CA PHE A 6 -8.40 15.63 -12.89
C PHE A 6 -7.21 14.67 -12.75
N TYR A 7 -7.18 13.86 -11.68
CA TYR A 7 -6.15 12.85 -11.47
C TYR A 7 -6.10 11.75 -12.51
N LEU A 8 -7.27 11.36 -13.05
CA LEU A 8 -7.33 10.36 -14.11
C LEU A 8 -7.10 10.96 -15.50
N PHE A 9 -7.58 12.17 -15.71
CA PHE A 9 -7.47 12.84 -17.01
C PHE A 9 -6.04 13.28 -17.31
N LEU A 10 -5.36 13.84 -16.33
CA LEU A 10 -4.02 14.39 -16.52
C LEU A 10 -3.00 13.34 -17.01
N PRO A 11 -2.86 12.15 -16.42
CA PRO A 11 -1.95 11.13 -16.90
C PRO A 11 -2.28 10.66 -18.32
N VAL A 12 -3.56 10.50 -18.65
CA VAL A 12 -3.98 10.07 -20.00
C VAL A 12 -3.71 11.17 -21.02
N ALA A 13 -4.00 12.42 -20.70
CA ALA A 13 -3.69 13.55 -21.56
C ALA A 13 -2.16 13.64 -21.79
N LEU A 14 -1.36 13.53 -20.71
CA LEU A 14 0.09 13.54 -20.83
C LEU A 14 0.63 12.41 -21.72
N ILE A 15 0.12 11.19 -21.60
CA ILE A 15 0.53 10.05 -22.43
C ILE A 15 0.29 10.31 -23.93
N TRP A 16 -0.74 11.07 -24.30
CA TRP A 16 -1.03 11.40 -25.70
C TRP A 16 -0.19 12.55 -26.24
N PHE A 17 0.14 13.52 -25.40
CA PHE A 17 0.84 14.74 -25.82
C PHE A 17 2.35 14.71 -25.56
N VAL A 18 2.81 13.92 -24.60
CA VAL A 18 4.24 13.83 -24.28
C VAL A 18 4.95 12.97 -25.30
N LYS A 19 6.03 13.51 -25.85
CA LYS A 19 7.00 12.79 -26.65
C LYS A 19 8.20 12.48 -25.78
N LEU A 20 8.56 11.21 -25.69
CA LEU A 20 9.70 10.77 -24.90
C LEU A 20 10.90 10.52 -25.81
N PRO A 21 12.12 10.89 -25.38
CA PRO A 21 13.32 10.45 -26.07
C PRO A 21 13.45 8.92 -25.90
N THR A 22 13.53 8.19 -26.99
CA THR A 22 13.96 6.79 -26.94
C THR A 22 15.45 6.80 -26.64
N ILE A 23 15.83 6.32 -25.46
CA ILE A 23 17.25 6.18 -25.11
C ILE A 23 17.77 4.99 -25.92
N GLN A 24 18.53 5.23 -26.95
CA GLN A 24 19.36 4.23 -27.62
C GLN A 24 20.77 4.30 -27.01
N LEU A 25 21.35 3.14 -26.75
CA LEU A 25 22.75 3.04 -26.35
C LEU A 25 23.58 2.81 -27.60
N ASP A 26 24.62 3.61 -27.81
CA ASP A 26 25.62 3.37 -28.84
C ASP A 26 26.49 2.16 -28.46
N GLN A 27 27.28 1.67 -29.41
CA GLN A 27 28.23 0.56 -29.22
C GLN A 27 29.22 0.79 -28.06
N ASN A 28 29.41 2.05 -27.64
CA ASN A 28 30.21 2.45 -26.49
C ASN A 28 29.41 2.60 -25.18
N ASN A 29 28.16 2.16 -25.13
CA ASN A 29 27.25 2.36 -23.99
C ASN A 29 26.94 3.84 -23.68
N GLU A 30 27.21 4.76 -24.60
CA GLU A 30 26.83 6.17 -24.47
C GLU A 30 25.36 6.35 -24.88
N ARG A 31 24.66 7.22 -24.14
CA ARG A 31 23.24 7.49 -24.41
C ARG A 31 23.10 8.41 -25.61
N ILE A 32 22.57 7.89 -26.71
CA ILE A 32 22.17 8.71 -27.85
C ILE A 32 20.69 9.07 -27.66
N ILE A 33 20.40 10.36 -27.70
CA ILE A 33 19.05 10.87 -27.76
C ILE A 33 18.73 11.13 -29.22
N PRO A 34 17.96 10.25 -29.91
CA PRO A 34 17.62 10.48 -31.32
C PRO A 34 16.63 11.64 -31.42
N GLU A 35 16.89 12.53 -32.34
CA GLU A 35 15.90 13.48 -32.86
C GLU A 35 15.26 12.88 -34.13
N PRO A 36 13.94 12.91 -34.27
CA PRO A 36 12.94 13.59 -33.46
C PRO A 36 12.45 12.76 -32.24
N LEU A 37 12.01 13.44 -31.17
CA LEU A 37 11.36 12.81 -30.02
C LEU A 37 10.19 11.94 -30.48
N MET A 38 10.21 10.65 -30.13
CA MET A 38 9.16 9.71 -30.54
C MET A 38 7.93 9.77 -29.63
N PRO A 39 6.71 9.71 -30.19
CA PRO A 39 5.52 9.58 -29.37
C PRO A 39 5.52 8.23 -28.63
N ILE A 40 4.93 8.21 -27.42
CA ILE A 40 4.76 6.97 -26.65
C ILE A 40 4.06 5.92 -27.52
N ALA A 41 4.53 4.67 -27.46
CA ALA A 41 4.01 3.58 -28.28
C ALA A 41 2.50 3.36 -28.07
N ASN A 42 1.78 3.03 -29.12
CA ASN A 42 0.34 2.76 -29.07
C ASN A 42 -0.01 1.58 -28.14
N SER A 43 0.89 0.62 -27.97
CA SER A 43 0.77 -0.48 -27.02
C SER A 43 0.64 0.01 -25.57
N THR A 44 1.12 1.20 -25.25
CA THR A 44 0.97 1.83 -23.92
C THR A 44 -0.21 2.80 -23.89
N LYS A 45 -0.40 3.61 -24.93
CA LYS A 45 -1.49 4.60 -24.99
C LYS A 45 -2.87 3.98 -24.94
N ILE A 46 -3.10 2.92 -25.74
CA ILE A 46 -4.43 2.32 -25.89
C ILE A 46 -4.93 1.71 -24.58
N PRO A 47 -4.20 0.84 -23.86
CA PRO A 47 -4.66 0.29 -22.60
C PRO A 47 -4.98 1.37 -21.56
N TRP A 48 -4.15 2.40 -21.43
CA TRP A 48 -4.40 3.50 -20.51
C TRP A 48 -5.67 4.29 -20.84
N THR A 49 -5.89 4.55 -22.15
CA THR A 49 -7.11 5.21 -22.61
C THR A 49 -8.35 4.36 -22.36
N VAL A 50 -8.27 3.05 -22.59
CA VAL A 50 -9.38 2.11 -22.32
C VAL A 50 -9.71 2.08 -20.82
N ILE A 51 -8.71 2.00 -19.96
CA ILE A 51 -8.90 2.07 -18.50
C ILE A 51 -9.59 3.38 -18.10
N PHE A 52 -9.13 4.51 -18.64
CA PHE A 52 -9.72 5.82 -18.37
C PHE A 52 -11.18 5.91 -18.84
N VAL A 53 -11.46 5.44 -20.05
CA VAL A 53 -12.84 5.41 -20.59
C VAL A 53 -13.73 4.50 -19.76
N ALA A 54 -13.25 3.32 -19.34
CA ALA A 54 -13.99 2.42 -18.46
C ALA A 54 -14.32 3.09 -17.11
N PHE A 55 -13.40 3.89 -16.56
CA PHE A 55 -13.66 4.68 -15.35
C PHE A 55 -14.70 5.78 -15.57
N LEU A 56 -14.62 6.50 -16.69
CA LEU A 56 -15.64 7.49 -17.04
C LEU A 56 -17.02 6.88 -17.16
N VAL A 57 -17.13 5.79 -17.90
CA VAL A 57 -18.38 5.04 -18.07
C VAL A 57 -18.91 4.57 -16.71
N SER A 58 -18.06 4.00 -15.86
CA SER A 58 -18.42 3.57 -14.51
C SER A 58 -18.89 4.74 -13.62
N TYR A 59 -18.26 5.91 -13.75
CA TYR A 59 -18.65 7.13 -13.04
C TYR A 59 -20.05 7.59 -13.47
N PHE A 60 -20.31 7.67 -14.78
CA PHE A 60 -21.63 8.06 -15.30
C PHE A 60 -22.72 7.03 -14.94
N ILE A 61 -22.44 5.74 -15.07
CA ILE A 61 -23.35 4.68 -14.63
C ILE A 61 -23.65 4.82 -13.14
N GLY A 62 -22.64 5.09 -12.31
CA GLY A 62 -22.81 5.29 -10.88
C GLY A 62 -23.63 6.52 -10.48
N MET A 63 -23.67 7.55 -11.34
CA MET A 63 -24.54 8.71 -11.15
C MET A 63 -26.01 8.39 -11.43
N TYR A 64 -26.28 7.57 -12.44
CA TYR A 64 -27.65 7.15 -12.80
C TYR A 64 -28.23 6.12 -11.84
N ILE A 65 -27.41 5.20 -11.33
CA ILE A 65 -27.86 4.11 -10.46
C ILE A 65 -27.66 4.51 -8.98
N LYS A 66 -28.52 5.41 -8.50
CA LYS A 66 -28.42 5.99 -7.14
C LYS A 66 -28.60 4.96 -6.00
N ASN A 67 -29.24 3.84 -6.22
CA ASN A 67 -29.76 2.97 -5.14
C ASN A 67 -29.05 1.62 -4.93
N ILE A 68 -28.04 1.25 -5.71
CA ILE A 68 -27.39 -0.05 -5.54
C ILE A 68 -26.13 0.10 -4.69
N LYS A 69 -26.24 -0.24 -3.39
CA LYS A 69 -25.11 -0.25 -2.43
C LYS A 69 -23.91 -1.07 -2.93
N SER A 70 -24.18 -2.16 -3.66
CA SER A 70 -23.16 -3.04 -4.22
C SER A 70 -22.27 -2.34 -5.26
N ILE A 71 -22.84 -1.51 -6.14
CA ILE A 71 -22.06 -0.77 -7.14
C ILE A 71 -21.16 0.30 -6.49
N LYS A 72 -21.64 1.00 -5.47
CA LYS A 72 -20.81 1.94 -4.69
C LYS A 72 -19.64 1.23 -4.02
N SER A 73 -19.84 0.02 -3.52
CA SER A 73 -18.79 -0.79 -2.90
C SER A 73 -17.75 -1.23 -3.93
N ILE A 74 -18.19 -1.69 -5.12
CA ILE A 74 -17.28 -2.08 -6.22
C ILE A 74 -16.50 -0.88 -6.74
N MET A 75 -17.15 0.27 -6.92
CA MET A 75 -16.47 1.51 -7.33
C MET A 75 -15.45 1.98 -6.29
N SER A 76 -15.79 1.91 -5.01
CA SER A 76 -14.86 2.25 -3.93
C SER A 76 -13.67 1.31 -3.89
N LEU A 77 -13.90 0.01 -4.10
CA LEU A 77 -12.85 -1.01 -4.18
C LEU A 77 -11.96 -0.82 -5.42
N SER A 78 -12.54 -0.57 -6.58
CA SER A 78 -11.77 -0.31 -7.81
C SER A 78 -10.91 0.95 -7.68
N TRP A 79 -11.41 1.99 -7.02
CA TRP A 79 -10.65 3.18 -6.68
C TRP A 79 -9.47 2.91 -5.76
N PHE A 80 -9.65 2.02 -4.79
CA PHE A 80 -8.58 1.60 -3.88
C PHE A 80 -7.53 0.73 -4.59
N LEU A 81 -7.98 -0.16 -5.49
CA LEU A 81 -7.11 -1.07 -6.23
C LEU A 81 -6.43 -0.41 -7.44
N LEU A 82 -7.01 0.68 -7.99
CA LEU A 82 -6.48 1.33 -9.18
C LEU A 82 -5.01 1.76 -9.06
N PRO A 83 -4.56 2.43 -7.98
CA PRO A 83 -3.16 2.74 -7.80
C PRO A 83 -2.28 1.49 -7.82
N LEU A 84 -2.71 0.40 -7.18
CA LEU A 84 -1.98 -0.88 -7.16
C LEU A 84 -1.89 -1.49 -8.57
N LEU A 85 -2.96 -1.45 -9.35
CA LEU A 85 -3.00 -1.92 -10.73
C LEU A 85 -2.11 -1.05 -11.64
N ILE A 86 -2.16 0.28 -11.47
CA ILE A 86 -1.30 1.21 -12.20
C ILE A 86 0.16 0.94 -11.88
N PHE A 87 0.51 0.78 -10.61
CA PHE A 87 1.86 0.45 -10.19
C PHE A 87 2.29 -0.92 -10.71
N SER A 88 1.42 -1.93 -10.67
CA SER A 88 1.74 -3.25 -11.23
C SER A 88 2.03 -3.17 -12.74
N TRP A 89 1.33 -2.30 -13.45
CA TRP A 89 1.56 -2.09 -14.89
C TRP A 89 2.86 -1.34 -15.16
N ILE A 90 3.17 -0.30 -14.40
CA ILE A 90 4.41 0.47 -14.53
C ILE A 90 5.64 -0.40 -14.21
N PHE A 91 5.53 -1.27 -13.22
CA PHE A 91 6.61 -2.17 -12.79
C PHE A 91 6.72 -3.43 -13.66
N LYS A 92 5.73 -3.70 -14.52
CA LYS A 92 5.77 -4.85 -15.41
C LYS A 92 6.78 -4.61 -16.52
N LYS A 93 7.84 -5.42 -16.53
CA LYS A 93 8.74 -5.49 -17.70
C LYS A 93 7.94 -5.94 -18.91
N PRO A 94 8.03 -5.25 -20.06
CA PRO A 94 7.31 -5.64 -21.28
C PRO A 94 7.66 -7.05 -21.78
N GLN A 95 8.71 -7.67 -21.26
CA GLN A 95 9.26 -8.96 -21.65
C GLN A 95 8.83 -10.15 -20.78
N ILE A 96 7.91 -9.97 -19.80
CA ILE A 96 7.36 -11.14 -19.10
C ILE A 96 6.52 -11.89 -20.12
N GLU A 97 7.01 -13.06 -20.52
CA GLU A 97 6.23 -13.96 -21.37
C GLU A 97 4.92 -14.31 -20.66
N MET A 98 3.81 -14.09 -21.35
CA MET A 98 2.48 -14.41 -20.82
C MET A 98 2.36 -15.89 -20.46
N SER A 99 3.17 -16.76 -21.07
CA SER A 99 3.33 -18.16 -20.75
C SER A 99 3.76 -18.42 -19.31
N VAL A 100 4.69 -17.61 -18.76
CA VAL A 100 5.15 -17.75 -17.36
C VAL A 100 4.05 -17.30 -16.39
N VAL A 101 3.37 -16.20 -16.70
CA VAL A 101 2.26 -15.73 -15.85
C VAL A 101 1.11 -16.71 -15.84
N LEU A 102 0.74 -17.25 -17.01
CA LEU A 102 -0.36 -18.22 -17.12
C LEU A 102 0.03 -19.60 -16.59
N GLY A 103 1.28 -20.02 -16.80
CA GLY A 103 1.74 -21.37 -16.46
C GLY A 103 2.10 -21.56 -15.00
N SER A 104 2.65 -20.58 -14.31
CA SER A 104 3.10 -20.74 -12.92
C SER A 104 2.34 -19.86 -11.92
N ASP A 105 2.15 -18.57 -12.19
CA ASP A 105 1.66 -17.64 -11.18
C ASP A 105 0.16 -17.66 -11.01
N LEU A 106 -0.56 -17.69 -12.12
CA LEU A 106 -2.02 -17.72 -12.12
C LEU A 106 -2.58 -18.98 -11.44
N PRO A 107 -2.04 -20.20 -11.68
CA PRO A 107 -2.44 -21.39 -10.94
C PRO A 107 -2.19 -21.30 -9.44
N ILE A 108 -1.02 -20.81 -9.02
CA ILE A 108 -0.69 -20.63 -7.59
C ILE A 108 -1.65 -19.61 -6.97
N PHE A 109 -1.80 -18.44 -7.58
CA PHE A 109 -2.72 -17.42 -7.12
C PHE A 109 -4.16 -17.92 -7.03
N GLY A 110 -4.65 -18.59 -8.07
CA GLY A 110 -6.01 -19.15 -8.12
C GLY A 110 -6.23 -20.21 -7.04
N PHE A 111 -5.26 -21.10 -6.81
CA PHE A 111 -5.33 -22.10 -5.76
C PHE A 111 -5.47 -21.47 -4.37
N PHE A 112 -4.63 -20.50 -4.02
CA PHE A 112 -4.69 -19.85 -2.71
C PHE A 112 -5.90 -18.93 -2.57
N LEU A 113 -6.38 -18.33 -3.65
CA LEU A 113 -7.62 -17.55 -3.63
C LEU A 113 -8.82 -18.43 -3.26
N ILE A 114 -8.93 -19.59 -3.92
CA ILE A 114 -9.99 -20.57 -3.66
C ILE A 114 -9.84 -21.13 -2.23
N TRP A 115 -8.64 -21.45 -1.79
CA TRP A 115 -8.40 -21.96 -0.45
C TRP A 115 -8.88 -20.99 0.63
N GLY A 116 -8.50 -19.72 0.58
CA GLY A 116 -8.99 -18.72 1.53
C GLY A 116 -10.51 -18.53 1.48
N PHE A 117 -11.10 -18.55 0.27
CA PHE A 117 -12.56 -18.53 0.10
C PHE A 117 -13.25 -19.71 0.81
N LEU A 118 -12.73 -20.91 0.65
CA LEU A 118 -13.24 -22.11 1.31
C LEU A 118 -13.16 -22.00 2.83
N VAL A 119 -12.02 -21.54 3.36
CA VAL A 119 -11.85 -21.34 4.80
C VAL A 119 -12.88 -20.36 5.37
N ILE A 120 -13.11 -19.22 4.71
CA ILE A 120 -14.09 -18.22 5.13
C ILE A 120 -15.52 -18.79 5.10
N THR A 121 -15.81 -19.61 4.09
CA THR A 121 -17.15 -20.16 3.89
C THR A 121 -17.46 -21.23 4.93
N PHE A 122 -16.52 -22.14 5.17
CA PHE A 122 -16.73 -23.33 6.00
C PHE A 122 -16.38 -23.14 7.47
N VAL A 123 -15.74 -22.07 7.89
CA VAL A 123 -15.32 -21.86 9.29
C VAL A 123 -16.45 -21.93 10.30
N ASN A 124 -17.67 -21.59 9.91
CA ASN A 124 -18.86 -21.65 10.75
C ASN A 124 -19.64 -22.98 10.67
N ASN A 125 -19.19 -23.93 9.83
CA ASN A 125 -19.76 -25.26 9.77
C ASN A 125 -19.39 -26.04 11.04
N THR A 126 -20.35 -26.78 11.61
CA THR A 126 -20.18 -27.53 12.87
C THR A 126 -19.06 -28.57 12.80
N LEU A 127 -18.93 -29.27 11.67
CA LEU A 127 -17.88 -30.25 11.46
C LEU A 127 -16.50 -29.60 11.33
N PHE A 128 -16.41 -28.55 10.52
CA PHE A 128 -15.14 -27.84 10.29
C PHE A 128 -14.66 -27.14 11.57
N LYS A 129 -15.57 -26.58 12.35
CA LYS A 129 -15.26 -25.96 13.66
C LYS A 129 -14.68 -26.96 14.65
N LYS A 130 -15.17 -28.23 14.66
CA LYS A 130 -14.66 -29.29 15.52
C LYS A 130 -13.19 -29.63 15.21
N TYR A 131 -12.82 -29.63 13.93
CA TYR A 131 -11.47 -29.99 13.48
C TYR A 131 -10.58 -28.79 13.11
N TYR A 132 -11.01 -27.56 13.48
CA TYR A 132 -10.31 -26.35 13.08
C TYR A 132 -8.88 -26.27 13.62
N SER A 133 -8.64 -26.73 14.85
CA SER A 133 -7.31 -26.79 15.44
C SER A 133 -6.39 -27.74 14.70
N THR A 134 -6.92 -28.89 14.25
CA THR A 134 -6.18 -29.85 13.42
C THR A 134 -5.85 -29.23 12.05
N TYR A 135 -6.79 -28.54 11.44
CA TYR A 135 -6.56 -27.78 10.20
C TYR A 135 -5.43 -26.75 10.36
N LEU A 136 -5.43 -25.94 11.44
CA LEU A 136 -4.35 -24.98 11.71
C LEU A 136 -3.01 -25.69 11.92
N GLY A 137 -2.99 -26.82 12.61
CA GLY A 137 -1.77 -27.61 12.77
C GLY A 137 -1.23 -28.12 11.43
N ILE A 138 -2.11 -28.60 10.55
CA ILE A 138 -1.72 -29.07 9.20
C ILE A 138 -1.19 -27.91 8.36
N THR A 139 -1.87 -26.77 8.31
CA THR A 139 -1.40 -25.60 7.54
C THR A 139 -0.07 -25.08 8.04
N PHE A 140 0.15 -25.09 9.35
CA PHE A 140 1.44 -24.72 9.96
C PHE A 140 2.55 -25.69 9.57
N LEU A 141 2.31 -27.00 9.63
CA LEU A 141 3.27 -28.02 9.18
C LEU A 141 3.58 -27.91 7.68
N LEU A 142 2.56 -27.66 6.85
CA LEU A 142 2.73 -27.42 5.42
C LEU A 142 3.58 -26.17 5.16
N THR A 143 3.42 -25.11 5.97
CA THR A 143 4.24 -23.91 5.85
C THR A 143 5.70 -24.21 6.18
N ILE A 144 5.97 -24.95 7.26
CA ILE A 144 7.34 -25.37 7.61
C ILE A 144 7.92 -26.26 6.51
N ALA A 145 7.20 -27.27 6.07
CA ALA A 145 7.64 -28.16 4.99
C ALA A 145 7.90 -27.38 3.68
N GLY A 146 7.04 -26.39 3.40
CA GLY A 146 7.18 -25.50 2.25
C GLY A 146 8.47 -24.68 2.27
N VAL A 147 8.93 -24.24 3.43
CA VAL A 147 10.20 -23.49 3.57
C VAL A 147 11.40 -24.34 3.10
N PHE A 148 11.40 -25.63 3.44
CA PHE A 148 12.49 -26.57 3.10
C PHE A 148 12.30 -27.25 1.73
N SER A 149 11.24 -26.98 1.00
CA SER A 149 10.94 -27.58 -0.31
C SER A 149 11.45 -26.69 -1.46
N ASP A 150 11.53 -27.25 -2.66
CA ASP A 150 11.87 -26.51 -3.90
C ASP A 150 10.69 -25.74 -4.51
N LEU A 151 9.66 -25.45 -3.72
CA LEU A 151 8.50 -24.68 -4.18
C LEU A 151 8.90 -23.25 -4.57
N PRO A 152 8.24 -22.65 -5.57
CA PRO A 152 8.42 -21.25 -5.91
C PRO A 152 8.20 -20.35 -4.69
N MET A 153 8.98 -19.27 -4.57
CA MET A 153 8.89 -18.34 -3.43
C MET A 153 7.47 -17.80 -3.23
N LEU A 154 6.72 -17.58 -4.33
CA LEU A 154 5.33 -17.18 -4.28
C LEU A 154 4.46 -18.21 -3.53
N ALA A 155 4.64 -19.51 -3.79
CA ALA A 155 3.89 -20.56 -3.10
C ALA A 155 4.25 -20.64 -1.61
N LYS A 156 5.54 -20.53 -1.26
CA LYS A 156 6.02 -20.53 0.14
C LYS A 156 5.39 -19.40 0.95
N THR A 157 5.40 -18.20 0.40
CA THR A 157 4.84 -17.03 1.08
C THR A 157 3.32 -17.04 1.10
N CYS A 158 2.65 -17.60 0.09
CA CYS A 158 1.21 -17.84 0.13
C CYS A 158 0.82 -18.87 1.21
N LEU A 159 1.62 -19.91 1.44
CA LEU A 159 1.43 -20.85 2.54
C LEU A 159 1.51 -20.17 3.91
N LEU A 160 2.51 -19.31 4.11
CA LEU A 160 2.62 -18.51 5.33
C LEU A 160 1.42 -17.58 5.49
N LEU A 161 1.02 -16.90 4.42
CA LEU A 161 -0.10 -15.97 4.44
C LEU A 161 -1.42 -16.67 4.76
N ILE A 162 -1.72 -17.83 4.15
CA ILE A 162 -2.97 -18.59 4.43
C ILE A 162 -3.01 -19.10 5.86
N THR A 163 -1.87 -19.50 6.42
CA THR A 163 -1.77 -19.93 7.82
C THR A 163 -2.07 -18.79 8.78
N LEU A 164 -1.43 -17.62 8.59
CA LEU A 164 -1.70 -16.42 9.39
C LEU A 164 -3.15 -15.94 9.22
N PHE A 165 -3.66 -15.94 8.00
CA PHE A 165 -5.03 -15.57 7.70
C PHE A 165 -6.04 -16.49 8.41
N SER A 166 -5.79 -17.81 8.38
CA SER A 166 -6.65 -18.79 9.03
C SER A 166 -6.76 -18.58 10.55
N VAL A 167 -5.74 -18.03 11.21
CA VAL A 167 -5.82 -17.70 12.64
C VAL A 167 -6.86 -16.60 12.91
N VAL A 168 -6.99 -15.65 12.00
CA VAL A 168 -7.88 -14.48 12.16
C VAL A 168 -9.32 -14.76 11.74
N VAL A 169 -9.53 -15.67 10.77
CA VAL A 169 -10.85 -15.95 10.18
C VAL A 169 -11.95 -16.26 11.19
N PRO A 170 -11.77 -17.12 12.21
CA PRO A 170 -12.86 -17.44 13.15
C PRO A 170 -13.34 -16.24 13.96
N ALA A 171 -12.44 -15.31 14.27
CA ALA A 171 -12.74 -14.14 15.09
C ALA A 171 -13.63 -13.12 14.33
N VAL A 172 -13.46 -13.01 13.01
CA VAL A 172 -14.11 -11.98 12.18
C VAL A 172 -15.30 -12.54 11.39
N SER A 173 -15.32 -13.83 11.09
CA SER A 173 -16.35 -14.48 10.22
C SER A 173 -17.72 -14.66 10.87
N THR A 174 -17.96 -14.14 12.06
CA THR A 174 -19.23 -14.29 12.80
C THR A 174 -20.41 -13.60 12.13
N SER A 175 -20.17 -12.56 11.33
CA SER A 175 -21.20 -11.80 10.62
C SER A 175 -21.03 -11.90 9.10
N SER A 176 -22.12 -11.69 8.33
CA SER A 176 -22.05 -11.67 6.87
C SER A 176 -21.16 -10.51 6.36
N GLN A 177 -21.14 -9.38 7.07
CA GLN A 177 -20.28 -8.25 6.76
C GLN A 177 -18.80 -8.59 7.05
N GLY A 178 -18.51 -9.30 8.15
CA GLY A 178 -17.19 -9.80 8.47
C GLY A 178 -16.65 -10.75 7.40
N LYS A 179 -17.46 -11.68 6.91
CA LYS A 179 -17.08 -12.58 5.79
C LYS A 179 -16.71 -11.81 4.52
N ARG A 180 -17.52 -10.81 4.14
CA ARG A 180 -17.21 -9.95 2.97
C ARG A 180 -15.91 -9.18 3.14
N SER A 181 -15.68 -8.60 4.33
CA SER A 181 -14.44 -7.90 4.64
C SER A 181 -13.24 -8.83 4.57
N LEU A 182 -13.34 -10.05 5.10
CA LEU A 182 -12.28 -11.06 5.02
C LEU A 182 -11.96 -11.45 3.58
N LEU A 183 -12.99 -11.64 2.72
CA LEU A 183 -12.77 -11.93 1.29
C LEU A 183 -12.00 -10.80 0.59
N ILE A 184 -12.37 -9.56 0.85
CA ILE A 184 -11.69 -8.40 0.27
C ILE A 184 -10.23 -8.34 0.78
N VAL A 185 -10.03 -8.46 2.09
CA VAL A 185 -8.69 -8.44 2.69
C VAL A 185 -7.84 -9.57 2.15
N TRP A 186 -8.39 -10.77 1.99
CA TRP A 186 -7.69 -11.92 1.43
C TRP A 186 -7.26 -11.69 -0.02
N ALA A 187 -8.18 -11.25 -0.88
CA ALA A 187 -7.88 -10.95 -2.28
C ALA A 187 -6.82 -9.85 -2.41
N VAL A 188 -6.95 -8.76 -1.65
CA VAL A 188 -5.98 -7.66 -1.63
C VAL A 188 -4.62 -8.13 -1.13
N ALA A 189 -4.57 -8.92 -0.06
CA ALA A 189 -3.33 -9.43 0.49
C ALA A 189 -2.60 -10.33 -0.52
N LEU A 190 -3.31 -11.23 -1.21
CA LEU A 190 -2.73 -12.09 -2.25
C LEU A 190 -2.20 -11.27 -3.44
N VAL A 191 -2.98 -10.30 -3.93
CA VAL A 191 -2.54 -9.42 -5.03
C VAL A 191 -1.29 -8.66 -4.62
N THR A 192 -1.30 -8.06 -3.43
CA THR A 192 -0.16 -7.29 -2.92
C THR A 192 1.07 -8.17 -2.74
N LEU A 193 0.90 -9.38 -2.17
CA LEU A 193 1.99 -10.33 -1.97
C LEU A 193 2.59 -10.78 -3.29
N THR A 194 1.75 -11.19 -4.24
CA THR A 194 2.19 -11.62 -5.58
C THR A 194 2.99 -10.50 -6.25
N PHE A 195 2.50 -9.27 -6.13
CA PHE A 195 3.15 -8.11 -6.67
C PHE A 195 4.51 -7.81 -6.02
N LEU A 196 4.58 -7.84 -4.68
CA LEU A 196 5.82 -7.60 -3.94
C LEU A 196 6.89 -8.65 -4.24
N LEU A 197 6.49 -9.92 -4.30
CA LEU A 197 7.44 -11.01 -4.53
C LEU A 197 7.95 -11.07 -5.97
N ARG A 198 7.10 -10.75 -6.94
CA ARG A 198 7.52 -10.66 -8.34
C ARG A 198 8.45 -9.49 -8.58
N GLY A 199 8.30 -8.39 -7.83
CA GLY A 199 9.25 -7.28 -7.83
C GLY A 199 10.61 -7.63 -7.21
N GLY A 200 10.68 -8.70 -6.39
CA GLY A 200 11.89 -9.11 -5.66
C GLY A 200 12.70 -10.24 -6.28
N ALA A 201 12.17 -10.98 -7.27
CA ALA A 201 12.87 -12.12 -7.83
C ALA A 201 13.68 -11.73 -9.08
N SER A 202 15.00 -11.78 -8.99
CA SER A 202 15.93 -11.42 -10.07
C SER A 202 15.74 -12.24 -11.36
N ASP A 203 15.29 -13.48 -11.25
CA ASP A 203 15.11 -14.40 -12.39
C ASP A 203 13.76 -14.30 -13.09
N THR A 204 12.80 -13.57 -12.56
CA THR A 204 11.42 -13.55 -13.06
C THR A 204 11.02 -12.26 -13.77
N GLY A 205 11.97 -11.44 -14.16
CA GLY A 205 11.74 -10.40 -15.17
C GLY A 205 10.95 -9.16 -14.78
N ILE A 206 10.60 -8.93 -13.51
CA ILE A 206 10.28 -7.59 -13.06
C ILE A 206 11.60 -6.92 -12.68
N VAL A 207 12.33 -6.47 -13.67
CA VAL A 207 13.31 -5.42 -13.42
C VAL A 207 12.48 -4.18 -13.11
N VAL A 208 12.40 -3.88 -11.83
CA VAL A 208 12.03 -2.51 -11.44
C VAL A 208 13.00 -1.62 -12.20
N PRO A 209 12.50 -0.69 -13.03
CA PRO A 209 13.37 0.30 -13.64
C PRO A 209 14.32 0.78 -12.56
N GLY A 210 15.62 0.89 -12.86
CA GLY A 210 16.58 1.37 -11.87
C GLY A 210 16.00 2.61 -11.21
N SER A 211 16.33 2.85 -9.95
CA SER A 211 15.82 3.98 -9.16
C SER A 211 15.83 5.32 -9.91
N SER A 212 16.67 5.44 -10.93
CA SER A 212 16.74 6.57 -11.87
C SER A 212 15.57 6.71 -12.85
N ILE A 213 14.83 5.65 -13.11
CA ILE A 213 13.69 5.64 -14.07
C ILE A 213 12.37 5.70 -13.32
N PHE A 214 12.28 5.02 -12.16
CA PHE A 214 11.10 5.11 -11.29
C PHE A 214 11.34 6.16 -10.22
N GLY A 215 10.77 7.32 -10.43
CA GLY A 215 10.98 8.43 -9.53
C GLY A 215 9.92 9.51 -9.65
N GLY A 216 10.25 10.66 -9.14
CA GLY A 216 9.42 11.85 -9.20
C GLY A 216 8.14 11.70 -8.40
N PHE A 217 7.09 12.28 -8.93
CA PHE A 217 5.80 12.32 -8.27
C PHE A 217 5.17 10.95 -7.99
N SER A 218 5.44 9.97 -8.86
CA SER A 218 4.95 8.60 -8.69
C SER A 218 5.56 7.93 -7.45
N LEU A 219 6.86 8.11 -7.22
CA LEU A 219 7.53 7.59 -6.02
C LEU A 219 7.05 8.30 -4.75
N THR A 220 6.90 9.62 -4.79
CA THR A 220 6.33 10.42 -3.69
C THR A 220 4.94 9.90 -3.30
N TRP A 221 4.08 9.66 -4.27
CA TRP A 221 2.75 9.08 -4.03
C TRP A 221 2.80 7.66 -3.50
N LEU A 222 3.64 6.82 -4.06
CA LEU A 222 3.79 5.43 -3.62
C LEU A 222 4.17 5.37 -2.14
N LEU A 223 5.17 6.15 -1.74
CA LEU A 223 5.63 6.23 -0.35
C LEU A 223 4.53 6.75 0.57
N ALA A 224 3.81 7.81 0.18
CA ALA A 224 2.75 8.40 0.98
C ALA A 224 1.55 7.45 1.15
N ILE A 225 1.10 6.81 0.05
CA ILE A 225 -0.02 5.87 0.09
C ILE A 225 0.36 4.64 0.90
N PHE A 226 1.50 4.03 0.59
CA PHE A 226 1.97 2.82 1.28
C PHE A 226 2.24 3.11 2.76
N GLY A 227 2.94 4.22 3.05
CA GLY A 227 3.19 4.69 4.41
C GLY A 227 1.93 5.01 5.21
N THR A 228 0.80 5.28 4.56
CA THR A 228 -0.47 5.54 5.26
C THR A 228 -1.32 4.28 5.36
N TYR A 229 -1.60 3.61 4.24
CA TYR A 229 -2.57 2.50 4.17
C TYR A 229 -2.04 1.21 4.78
N VAL A 230 -0.76 0.87 4.56
CA VAL A 230 -0.16 -0.34 5.12
C VAL A 230 0.21 -0.13 6.60
N SER A 231 0.60 1.09 6.95
CA SER A 231 0.95 1.44 8.34
C SER A 231 -0.25 1.48 9.26
N PHE A 232 -1.45 1.80 8.75
CA PHE A 232 -2.64 1.92 9.59
C PHE A 232 -3.04 0.60 10.27
N PRO A 233 -3.20 -0.54 9.57
CA PRO A 233 -3.45 -1.83 10.21
C PRO A 233 -2.34 -2.22 11.20
N LEU A 234 -1.08 -1.99 10.82
CA LEU A 234 0.06 -2.26 11.69
C LEU A 234 0.00 -1.42 12.97
N GLY A 235 -0.33 -0.13 12.84
CA GLY A 235 -0.53 0.78 13.97
C GLY A 235 -1.65 0.35 14.90
N VAL A 236 -2.78 -0.12 14.35
CA VAL A 236 -3.89 -0.68 15.14
C VAL A 236 -3.43 -1.90 15.92
N LEU A 237 -2.73 -2.84 15.28
CA LEU A 237 -2.23 -4.05 15.94
C LEU A 237 -1.24 -3.71 17.07
N LEU A 238 -0.29 -2.82 16.81
CA LEU A 238 0.69 -2.38 17.81
C LEU A 238 0.03 -1.66 18.99
N ALA A 239 -0.97 -0.78 18.72
CA ALA A 239 -1.70 -0.07 19.78
C ALA A 239 -2.50 -1.04 20.67
N LEU A 240 -3.18 -2.01 20.06
CA LEU A 240 -3.91 -3.04 20.80
C LEU A 240 -2.96 -3.95 21.58
N GLY A 241 -1.84 -4.34 20.97
CA GLY A 241 -0.82 -5.14 21.63
C GLY A 241 -0.21 -4.44 22.85
N ARG A 242 0.09 -3.13 22.74
CA ARG A 242 0.57 -2.31 23.86
C ARG A 242 -0.45 -2.24 25.02
N ASN A 243 -1.74 -2.27 24.72
CA ASN A 243 -2.82 -2.27 25.72
C ASN A 243 -3.24 -3.68 26.18
N SER A 244 -2.53 -4.73 25.71
CA SER A 244 -2.85 -6.11 26.07
C SER A 244 -2.59 -6.41 27.54
N LYS A 245 -3.42 -7.28 28.12
CA LYS A 245 -3.21 -7.85 29.45
C LYS A 245 -2.06 -8.87 29.48
N LEU A 246 -1.67 -9.41 28.32
CA LEU A 246 -0.57 -10.37 28.20
C LEU A 246 0.77 -9.63 28.26
N PRO A 247 1.61 -9.88 29.28
CA PRO A 247 2.81 -9.09 29.54
C PRO A 247 3.82 -9.17 28.39
N ILE A 248 3.99 -10.33 27.78
CA ILE A 248 4.93 -10.53 26.66
C ILE A 248 4.50 -9.67 25.47
N ILE A 249 3.22 -9.74 25.05
CA ILE A 249 2.71 -8.96 23.92
C ILE A 249 2.86 -7.46 24.19
N ARG A 250 2.52 -7.03 25.40
CA ARG A 250 2.65 -5.62 25.81
C ARG A 250 4.09 -5.15 25.74
N ILE A 251 5.05 -5.92 26.28
CA ILE A 251 6.47 -5.56 26.27
C ILE A 251 7.01 -5.48 24.83
N VAL A 252 6.73 -6.48 24.01
CA VAL A 252 7.18 -6.52 22.60
C VAL A 252 6.60 -5.36 21.80
N CYS A 253 5.28 -5.14 21.86
CA CYS A 253 4.67 -4.03 21.11
C CYS A 253 5.14 -2.67 21.61
N THR A 254 5.31 -2.50 22.93
CA THR A 254 5.85 -1.26 23.49
C THR A 254 7.29 -1.05 23.04
N GLY A 255 8.14 -2.07 23.13
CA GLY A 255 9.53 -1.99 22.67
C GLY A 255 9.65 -1.63 21.19
N ILE A 256 8.84 -2.25 20.33
CA ILE A 256 8.78 -1.92 18.89
C ILE A 256 8.40 -0.44 18.69
N ILE A 257 7.33 0.02 19.33
CA ILE A 257 6.85 1.41 19.17
C ILE A 257 7.93 2.40 19.65
N GLU A 258 8.47 2.21 20.85
CA GLU A 258 9.44 3.13 21.44
C GLU A 258 10.76 3.13 20.65
N LEU A 259 11.28 1.95 20.29
CA LEU A 259 12.50 1.84 19.47
C LEU A 259 12.33 2.56 18.13
N THR A 260 11.22 2.30 17.44
CA THR A 260 10.98 2.89 16.12
C THR A 260 10.86 4.40 16.19
N ARG A 261 10.21 4.94 17.22
CA ARG A 261 10.00 6.38 17.39
C ARG A 261 11.20 7.11 17.98
N SER A 262 12.13 6.42 18.65
CA SER A 262 13.33 7.03 19.19
C SER A 262 14.42 7.30 18.15
N VAL A 263 14.33 6.67 16.99
CA VAL A 263 15.31 6.76 15.92
C VAL A 263 14.77 7.65 14.80
N PRO A 264 15.55 8.62 14.28
CA PRO A 264 15.14 9.47 13.16
C PRO A 264 14.79 8.65 11.90
N TYR A 265 13.79 9.12 11.14
CA TYR A 265 13.37 8.43 9.91
C TYR A 265 14.50 8.23 8.90
N ILE A 266 15.41 9.18 8.80
CA ILE A 266 16.58 9.10 7.93
C ILE A 266 17.46 7.88 8.26
N THR A 267 17.64 7.56 9.53
CA THR A 267 18.41 6.38 9.98
C THR A 267 17.72 5.09 9.54
N TRP A 268 16.38 5.05 9.58
CA TRP A 268 15.61 3.95 9.07
C TRP A 268 15.73 3.80 7.54
N LEU A 269 15.87 4.90 6.80
CA LEU A 269 16.14 4.86 5.36
C LEU A 269 17.52 4.26 5.06
N PHE A 270 18.55 4.61 5.82
CA PHE A 270 19.85 3.95 5.70
C PHE A 270 19.80 2.48 6.08
N PHE A 271 19.06 2.13 7.13
CA PHE A 271 18.82 0.75 7.48
C PHE A 271 18.19 -0.02 6.30
N ALA A 272 17.18 0.53 5.64
CA ALA A 272 16.56 -0.07 4.46
C ALA A 272 17.53 -0.23 3.30
N SER A 273 18.40 0.77 3.06
CA SER A 273 19.29 0.79 1.90
C SER A 273 20.43 -0.21 2.03
N VAL A 274 21.06 -0.28 3.19
CA VAL A 274 22.30 -1.06 3.43
C VAL A 274 22.02 -2.27 4.31
N THR A 275 21.58 -2.04 5.55
CA THR A 275 21.54 -3.07 6.58
C THR A 275 20.54 -4.17 6.26
N LEU A 276 19.33 -3.81 5.84
CA LEU A 276 18.30 -4.78 5.50
C LEU A 276 18.70 -5.69 4.32
N ALA A 277 19.51 -5.18 3.38
CA ALA A 277 20.02 -5.97 2.28
C ALA A 277 20.95 -7.11 2.77
N VAL A 278 21.76 -6.85 3.79
CA VAL A 278 22.70 -7.82 4.36
C VAL A 278 22.00 -8.92 5.16
N PHE A 279 20.86 -8.60 5.77
CA PHE A 279 20.07 -9.58 6.53
C PHE A 279 19.21 -10.50 5.67
N LEU A 280 19.08 -10.21 4.37
CA LEU A 280 18.33 -11.11 3.48
C LEU A 280 19.12 -12.39 3.22
N PRO A 281 18.43 -13.55 3.14
CA PRO A 281 19.06 -14.79 2.77
C PRO A 281 19.73 -14.72 1.40
N ALA A 282 20.79 -15.50 1.20
CA ALA A 282 21.47 -15.59 -0.10
C ALA A 282 20.46 -15.96 -1.22
N GLY A 283 20.51 -15.22 -2.32
CA GLY A 283 19.59 -15.39 -3.46
C GLY A 283 18.24 -14.64 -3.34
N VAL A 284 18.00 -13.91 -2.25
CA VAL A 284 16.82 -13.04 -2.09
C VAL A 284 17.25 -11.60 -2.16
N GLU A 285 16.95 -10.93 -3.25
CA GLU A 285 17.21 -9.50 -3.43
C GLU A 285 15.89 -8.74 -3.49
N PHE A 286 15.61 -7.93 -2.49
CA PHE A 286 14.53 -6.94 -2.60
C PHE A 286 15.08 -5.64 -3.19
N ASN A 287 14.37 -5.13 -4.17
CA ASN A 287 14.66 -3.80 -4.71
C ASN A 287 14.67 -2.75 -3.58
N LEU A 288 15.53 -1.75 -3.71
CA LEU A 288 15.65 -0.65 -2.75
C LEU A 288 14.29 0.00 -2.43
N ILE A 289 13.44 0.22 -3.45
CA ILE A 289 12.11 0.81 -3.26
C ILE A 289 11.25 -0.07 -2.34
N VAL A 290 11.25 -1.39 -2.54
CA VAL A 290 10.48 -2.32 -1.69
C VAL A 290 10.96 -2.29 -0.25
N ARG A 291 12.27 -2.29 -0.04
CA ARG A 291 12.87 -2.18 1.31
C ARG A 291 12.49 -0.87 1.99
N VAL A 292 12.51 0.22 1.26
CA VAL A 292 12.10 1.53 1.76
C VAL A 292 10.61 1.56 2.08
N LEU A 293 9.76 0.98 1.25
CA LEU A 293 8.32 0.86 1.52
C LEU A 293 8.04 0.09 2.81
N MET A 294 8.73 -1.04 3.02
CA MET A 294 8.60 -1.83 4.25
C MET A 294 8.97 -1.01 5.49
N VAL A 295 10.12 -0.35 5.44
CA VAL A 295 10.60 0.48 6.56
C VAL A 295 9.70 1.68 6.80
N THR A 296 9.23 2.34 5.74
CA THR A 296 8.28 3.46 5.84
C THR A 296 6.97 3.01 6.48
N ALA A 297 6.45 1.84 6.09
CA ALA A 297 5.24 1.28 6.68
C ALA A 297 5.42 0.99 8.17
N PHE A 298 6.56 0.45 8.54
CA PHE A 298 6.88 0.12 9.92
C PHE A 298 7.04 1.39 10.78
N PHE A 299 7.79 2.37 10.29
CA PHE A 299 8.00 3.66 10.93
C PHE A 299 6.68 4.41 11.14
N SER A 300 5.90 4.61 10.08
CA SER A 300 4.61 5.29 10.17
C SER A 300 3.62 4.52 11.04
N GLY A 301 3.68 3.18 11.02
CA GLY A 301 2.87 2.30 11.85
C GLY A 301 3.08 2.52 13.35
N ALA A 302 4.32 2.76 13.77
CA ALA A 302 4.63 3.07 15.18
C ALA A 302 4.04 4.43 15.61
N TYR A 303 4.05 5.44 14.74
CA TYR A 303 3.40 6.73 15.00
C TYR A 303 1.87 6.60 15.02
N PHE A 304 1.30 5.82 14.09
CA PHE A 304 -0.14 5.54 14.12
C PHE A 304 -0.56 4.79 15.37
N ALA A 305 0.26 3.84 15.84
CA ALA A 305 0.00 3.14 17.09
C ALA A 305 -0.14 4.09 18.28
N GLU A 306 0.70 5.10 18.37
CA GLU A 306 0.63 6.09 19.44
C GLU A 306 -0.59 7.01 19.30
N ASN A 307 -0.92 7.46 18.10
CA ASN A 307 -2.13 8.23 17.84
C ASN A 307 -3.38 7.43 18.24
N ILE A 308 -3.46 6.16 17.82
CA ILE A 308 -4.59 5.26 18.14
C ILE A 308 -4.66 4.98 19.63
N ARG A 309 -3.50 4.81 20.31
CA ARG A 309 -3.44 4.67 21.76
C ARG A 309 -4.05 5.89 22.47
N GLY A 310 -3.71 7.11 22.00
CA GLY A 310 -4.32 8.35 22.49
C GLY A 310 -5.84 8.33 22.33
N GLY A 311 -6.33 7.88 21.18
CA GLY A 311 -7.77 7.71 20.93
C GLY A 311 -8.42 6.67 21.84
N LEU A 312 -7.78 5.53 22.07
CA LEU A 312 -8.29 4.51 22.99
C LEU A 312 -8.39 5.03 24.43
N GLN A 313 -7.44 5.86 24.85
CA GLN A 313 -7.42 6.46 26.18
C GLN A 313 -8.47 7.58 26.36
N SER A 314 -8.93 8.20 25.30
CA SER A 314 -9.98 9.23 25.34
C SER A 314 -11.38 8.67 25.53
N ILE A 315 -11.57 7.34 25.39
CA ILE A 315 -12.88 6.72 25.54
C ILE A 315 -13.23 6.57 27.04
N PRO A 316 -14.40 7.07 27.47
CA PRO A 316 -14.85 6.98 28.86
C PRO A 316 -14.92 5.53 29.34
N LYS A 317 -14.50 5.29 30.60
CA LYS A 317 -14.53 3.95 31.24
C LYS A 317 -15.92 3.32 31.21
N GLY A 318 -16.98 4.12 31.34
CA GLY A 318 -18.36 3.63 31.25
C GLY A 318 -18.71 2.92 29.95
N GLN A 319 -18.04 3.23 28.83
CA GLN A 319 -18.23 2.48 27.57
C GLN A 319 -17.70 1.05 27.66
N TYR A 320 -16.59 0.85 28.36
CA TYR A 320 -16.03 -0.47 28.64
C TYR A 320 -16.92 -1.27 29.58
N GLU A 321 -17.37 -0.63 30.64
CA GLU A 321 -18.23 -1.22 31.68
C GLU A 321 -19.62 -1.60 31.12
N ALA A 322 -20.22 -0.73 30.30
CA ALA A 322 -21.48 -1.02 29.64
C ALA A 322 -21.37 -2.21 28.69
N ALA A 323 -20.27 -2.30 27.92
CA ALA A 323 -20.03 -3.44 27.04
C ALA A 323 -19.83 -4.75 27.82
N ASP A 324 -19.19 -4.69 28.98
CA ASP A 324 -19.04 -5.85 29.88
C ASP A 324 -20.39 -6.27 30.49
N ALA A 325 -21.22 -5.30 30.91
CA ALA A 325 -22.54 -5.55 31.48
C ALA A 325 -23.50 -6.29 30.54
N ILE A 326 -23.39 -6.05 29.21
CA ILE A 326 -24.18 -6.78 28.20
C ILE A 326 -23.52 -8.08 27.73
N GLY A 327 -22.44 -8.53 28.40
CA GLY A 327 -21.80 -9.81 28.13
C GLY A 327 -20.98 -9.89 26.85
N MET A 328 -20.48 -8.77 26.33
CA MET A 328 -19.62 -8.77 25.15
C MET A 328 -18.26 -9.40 25.41
N SER A 329 -17.80 -10.24 24.47
CA SER A 329 -16.43 -10.73 24.51
C SER A 329 -15.42 -9.58 24.35
N PRO A 330 -14.18 -9.70 24.86
CA PRO A 330 -13.16 -8.65 24.72
C PRO A 330 -12.94 -8.19 23.28
N PHE A 331 -13.00 -9.11 22.32
CA PHE A 331 -12.88 -8.79 20.90
C PHE A 331 -14.08 -7.98 20.38
N GLN A 332 -15.31 -8.41 20.72
CA GLN A 332 -16.52 -7.69 20.32
C GLN A 332 -16.56 -6.29 20.93
N LYS A 333 -16.24 -6.15 22.21
CA LYS A 333 -16.14 -4.87 22.92
C LYS A 333 -15.18 -3.91 22.20
N ILE A 334 -13.95 -4.38 21.90
CA ILE A 334 -12.96 -3.54 21.24
C ILE A 334 -13.38 -3.24 19.79
N SER A 335 -13.77 -4.23 19.01
CA SER A 335 -14.00 -4.05 17.57
C SER A 335 -15.29 -3.31 17.23
N LEU A 336 -16.36 -3.51 18.03
CA LEU A 336 -17.68 -2.95 17.71
C LEU A 336 -18.00 -1.65 18.44
N ILE A 337 -17.42 -1.42 19.63
CA ILE A 337 -17.75 -0.26 20.47
C ILE A 337 -16.57 0.68 20.61
N ILE A 338 -15.44 0.21 21.11
CA ILE A 338 -14.32 1.06 21.52
C ILE A 338 -13.52 1.57 20.31
N MET A 339 -13.10 0.67 19.42
CA MET A 339 -12.24 1.02 18.28
C MET A 339 -12.91 2.02 17.32
N PRO A 340 -14.18 1.87 16.94
CA PRO A 340 -14.82 2.87 16.07
C PRO A 340 -14.89 4.26 16.69
N GLN A 341 -15.08 4.37 17.99
CA GLN A 341 -15.09 5.65 18.72
C GLN A 341 -13.67 6.23 18.82
N ALA A 342 -12.69 5.40 19.21
CA ALA A 342 -11.29 5.78 19.30
C ALA A 342 -10.74 6.27 17.96
N LEU A 343 -11.01 5.54 16.87
CA LEU A 343 -10.60 5.94 15.52
C LEU A 343 -11.24 7.26 15.10
N ARG A 344 -12.53 7.47 15.41
CA ARG A 344 -13.20 8.75 15.13
C ARG A 344 -12.47 9.91 15.80
N ALA A 345 -12.07 9.76 17.07
CA ALA A 345 -11.37 10.81 17.81
C ALA A 345 -9.99 11.17 17.23
N VAL A 346 -9.31 10.22 16.57
CA VAL A 346 -7.94 10.41 16.03
C VAL A 346 -7.87 10.64 14.51
N ILE A 347 -9.00 10.66 13.80
CA ILE A 347 -9.01 10.96 12.35
C ILE A 347 -8.20 12.22 11.99
N PRO A 348 -8.32 13.37 12.72
CA PRO A 348 -7.55 14.55 12.40
C PRO A 348 -6.05 14.33 12.46
N THR A 349 -5.57 13.67 13.51
CA THR A 349 -4.14 13.36 13.69
C THR A 349 -3.63 12.36 12.67
N LEU A 350 -4.45 11.37 12.27
CA LEU A 350 -4.10 10.42 11.22
C LEU A 350 -3.95 11.11 9.86
N VAL A 351 -4.83 12.04 9.53
CA VAL A 351 -4.69 12.81 8.27
C VAL A 351 -3.47 13.73 8.32
N SER A 352 -3.18 14.36 9.46
CA SER A 352 -1.95 15.14 9.62
C SER A 352 -0.71 14.28 9.44
N SER A 353 -0.70 13.06 9.97
CA SER A 353 0.39 12.11 9.76
C SER A 353 0.54 11.68 8.30
N ALA A 354 -0.58 11.51 7.57
CA ALA A 354 -0.54 11.22 6.13
C ALA A 354 0.05 12.38 5.31
N ILE A 355 -0.29 13.63 5.66
CA ILE A 355 0.30 14.82 5.06
C ILE A 355 1.82 14.88 5.34
N THR A 356 2.24 14.55 6.54
CA THR A 356 3.65 14.47 6.92
C THR A 356 4.37 13.41 6.09
N ALA A 357 3.83 12.19 6.00
CA ALA A 357 4.40 11.11 5.20
C ALA A 357 4.58 11.50 3.71
N PHE A 358 3.64 12.29 3.16
CA PHE A 358 3.73 12.81 1.81
C PHE A 358 4.92 13.78 1.64
N LYS A 359 5.23 14.59 2.64
CA LYS A 359 6.38 15.50 2.63
C LYS A 359 7.69 14.77 2.92
N ASP A 360 7.67 13.81 3.84
CA ASP A 360 8.85 13.03 4.24
C ASP A 360 9.38 12.12 3.12
N SER A 361 8.56 11.89 2.06
CA SER A 361 9.03 11.21 0.85
C SER A 361 10.26 11.89 0.23
N SER A 362 10.46 13.19 0.44
CA SER A 362 11.63 13.91 -0.06
C SER A 362 12.96 13.48 0.58
N LEU A 363 12.93 12.84 1.76
CA LEU A 363 14.12 12.35 2.43
C LEU A 363 14.77 11.15 1.75
N VAL A 364 14.04 10.43 0.88
CA VAL A 364 14.58 9.24 0.19
C VAL A 364 15.67 9.57 -0.82
N THR A 365 15.84 10.84 -1.17
CA THR A 365 16.94 11.31 -2.02
C THR A 365 18.30 10.97 -1.43
N ILE A 366 18.42 10.92 -0.10
CA ILE A 366 19.66 10.65 0.61
C ILE A 366 20.18 9.23 0.34
N ILE A 367 19.29 8.31 0.05
CA ILE A 367 19.62 6.92 -0.28
C ILE A 367 19.61 6.65 -1.80
N GLY A 368 19.61 7.71 -2.62
CA GLY A 368 19.70 7.61 -4.08
C GLY A 368 18.35 7.32 -4.79
N LEU A 369 17.21 7.50 -4.12
CA LEU A 369 15.91 7.49 -4.76
C LEU A 369 15.47 8.91 -5.13
N PHE A 370 15.00 9.09 -6.35
CA PHE A 370 14.63 10.40 -6.86
C PHE A 370 13.12 10.62 -6.71
N ASP A 371 12.74 11.30 -5.64
CA ASP A 371 11.38 11.77 -5.41
C ASP A 371 11.03 12.98 -6.29
N PHE A 372 9.83 13.54 -6.11
CA PHE A 372 9.35 14.66 -6.89
C PHE A 372 10.21 15.92 -6.71
N LEU A 373 10.66 16.22 -5.49
CA LEU A 373 11.54 17.36 -5.21
C LEU A 373 12.91 17.19 -5.88
N THR A 374 13.49 16.00 -5.79
CA THR A 374 14.80 15.70 -6.36
C THR A 374 14.76 15.72 -7.88
N ILE A 375 13.70 15.19 -8.50
CA ILE A 375 13.50 15.28 -9.96
C ILE A 375 13.43 16.75 -10.39
N GLY A 376 12.63 17.56 -9.72
CA GLY A 376 12.50 18.98 -10.05
C GLY A 376 13.81 19.76 -9.88
N LYS A 377 14.56 19.49 -8.81
CA LYS A 377 15.80 20.20 -8.50
C LYS A 377 17.00 19.70 -9.31
N THR A 378 17.18 18.38 -9.39
CA THR A 378 18.43 17.81 -9.88
C THR A 378 18.35 17.33 -11.32
N VAL A 379 17.26 16.64 -11.69
CA VAL A 379 17.13 16.06 -13.03
C VAL A 379 16.69 17.12 -14.03
N ILE A 380 15.60 17.84 -13.74
CA ILE A 380 15.09 18.89 -14.64
C ILE A 380 16.01 20.11 -14.59
N GLY A 381 16.46 20.54 -13.41
CA GLY A 381 17.33 21.70 -13.24
C GLY A 381 18.67 21.59 -13.99
N ASN A 382 19.15 20.38 -14.25
CA ASN A 382 20.37 20.12 -15.03
C ASN A 382 20.09 19.76 -16.50
N GLN A 383 18.84 19.77 -16.93
CA GLN A 383 18.49 19.41 -18.30
C GLN A 383 18.67 20.59 -19.27
N SER A 384 19.45 20.39 -20.31
CA SER A 384 19.70 21.40 -21.35
C SER A 384 18.96 21.13 -22.68
N ILE A 385 18.47 19.90 -22.89
CA ILE A 385 17.79 19.45 -24.12
C ILE A 385 16.50 18.68 -23.73
N PRO A 386 15.36 18.87 -24.39
CA PRO A 386 15.08 19.78 -25.53
C PRO A 386 14.83 21.24 -25.11
N VAL A 387 14.66 21.49 -23.82
CA VAL A 387 14.50 22.85 -23.25
C VAL A 387 15.57 23.05 -22.20
N ASN A 388 16.25 24.18 -22.26
CA ASN A 388 17.28 24.50 -21.30
C ASN A 388 16.69 24.97 -19.97
N PHE A 389 16.80 24.15 -18.94
CA PHE A 389 16.39 24.46 -17.57
C PHE A 389 17.61 24.80 -16.68
N VAL A 390 18.81 24.74 -17.20
CA VAL A 390 20.03 25.06 -16.44
C VAL A 390 20.00 26.51 -15.98
N GLY A 391 20.13 26.73 -14.67
CA GLY A 391 20.04 28.05 -14.04
C GLY A 391 18.62 28.50 -13.67
N HIS A 392 17.58 27.71 -13.99
CA HIS A 392 16.18 27.99 -13.62
C HIS A 392 15.72 27.19 -12.40
N ASP A 393 16.60 26.96 -11.43
CA ASP A 393 16.30 26.18 -10.22
C ASP A 393 15.16 26.79 -9.40
N ARG A 394 15.05 28.11 -9.39
CA ARG A 394 14.01 28.81 -8.61
C ARG A 394 12.62 28.54 -9.17
N GLU A 395 12.46 28.61 -10.49
CA GLU A 395 11.21 28.35 -11.20
C GLU A 395 10.78 26.89 -11.02
N ASN A 396 11.72 25.95 -11.15
CA ASN A 396 11.48 24.53 -10.92
C ASN A 396 11.04 24.26 -9.47
N LEU A 397 11.71 24.85 -8.49
CA LEU A 397 11.36 24.69 -7.07
C LEU A 397 10.01 25.34 -6.73
N ILE A 398 9.67 26.49 -7.34
CA ILE A 398 8.36 27.11 -7.19
C ILE A 398 7.27 26.19 -7.73
N PHE A 399 7.47 25.58 -8.91
CA PHE A 399 6.53 24.62 -9.46
C PHE A 399 6.33 23.42 -8.52
N VAL A 400 7.43 22.83 -8.04
CA VAL A 400 7.38 21.73 -7.08
C VAL A 400 6.63 22.13 -5.80
N ALA A 401 6.92 23.30 -5.26
CA ALA A 401 6.27 23.83 -4.06
C ALA A 401 4.76 24.02 -4.26
N ILE A 402 4.35 24.56 -5.41
CA ILE A 402 2.93 24.73 -5.76
C ILE A 402 2.23 23.37 -5.81
N VAL A 403 2.84 22.37 -6.43
CA VAL A 403 2.25 21.03 -6.50
C VAL A 403 2.12 20.44 -5.10
N TYR A 404 3.17 20.45 -4.26
CA TYR A 404 3.07 20.01 -2.86
C TYR A 404 1.98 20.76 -2.10
N TRP A 405 1.88 22.07 -2.29
CA TRP A 405 0.86 22.89 -1.63
C TRP A 405 -0.56 22.49 -2.05
N ILE A 406 -0.82 22.32 -3.35
CA ILE A 406 -2.14 21.89 -3.87
C ILE A 406 -2.59 20.59 -3.20
N PHE A 407 -1.70 19.61 -3.10
CA PHE A 407 -2.03 18.30 -2.52
C PHE A 407 -2.25 18.39 -1.01
N THR A 408 -1.33 19.00 -0.30
CA THR A 408 -1.41 19.11 1.17
C THR A 408 -2.58 19.98 1.60
N PHE A 409 -2.84 21.08 0.90
CA PHE A 409 -3.99 21.94 1.13
C PHE A 409 -5.32 21.20 0.90
N THR A 410 -5.38 20.43 -0.17
CA THR A 410 -6.57 19.64 -0.49
C THR A 410 -6.84 18.57 0.55
N LEU A 411 -5.82 17.83 0.97
CA LEU A 411 -5.95 16.84 2.04
C LEU A 411 -6.40 17.47 3.34
N SER A 412 -5.81 18.61 3.74
CA SER A 412 -6.19 19.36 4.92
C SER A 412 -7.64 19.85 4.87
N ARG A 413 -8.07 20.40 3.74
CA ARG A 413 -9.47 20.84 3.55
C ARG A 413 -10.46 19.67 3.58
N ARG A 414 -10.09 18.51 3.08
CA ARG A 414 -10.92 17.31 3.15
C ARG A 414 -11.00 16.79 4.58
N SER A 415 -9.90 16.80 5.35
CA SER A 415 -9.89 16.47 6.77
C SER A 415 -10.88 17.31 7.55
N MET A 416 -10.81 18.63 7.43
CA MET A 416 -11.74 19.53 8.12
C MET A 416 -13.21 19.27 7.79
N LYS A 417 -13.53 18.86 6.54
CA LYS A 417 -14.89 18.46 6.18
C LYS A 417 -15.32 17.17 6.86
N VAL A 418 -14.41 16.21 7.02
CA VAL A 418 -14.66 14.94 7.72
C VAL A 418 -14.84 15.22 9.22
N GLU A 419 -13.99 16.04 9.81
CA GLU A 419 -14.08 16.45 11.22
C GLU A 419 -15.44 17.08 11.55
N LYS A 420 -15.88 18.03 10.73
CA LYS A 420 -17.21 18.65 10.88
C LYS A 420 -18.35 17.63 10.78
N LYS A 421 -18.27 16.69 9.82
CA LYS A 421 -19.27 15.61 9.70
C LYS A 421 -19.31 14.65 10.87
N LEU A 422 -18.20 14.51 11.59
CA LEU A 422 -18.08 13.66 12.77
C LEU A 422 -18.42 14.40 14.08
N GLY A 423 -18.74 15.69 14.01
CA GLY A 423 -18.98 16.53 15.20
C GLY A 423 -17.71 16.82 16.00
N LEU A 424 -16.53 16.69 15.38
CA LEU A 424 -15.24 16.96 15.99
C LEU A 424 -14.91 18.45 15.70
N GLY A 425 -15.00 19.33 16.69
CA GLY A 425 -14.67 20.76 16.51
C GLY A 425 -15.81 21.74 16.82
N GLU A 426 -16.97 21.25 17.22
CA GLU A 426 -18.03 22.05 17.80
C GLU A 426 -17.95 21.97 19.34
N ARG A 427 -16.88 22.53 19.91
CA ARG A 427 -16.75 22.82 21.34
C ARG A 427 -16.44 24.28 21.51
#